data_24b5c7b8cf42ae0d1e9f3bbfc96a5c9c
#
_entry.id   24b5c7b8cf42ae0d1e9f3bbfc96a5c9c
#
_cell.length_a   1.000
_cell.length_b   1.000
_cell.length_c   1.000
_cell.angle_alpha   90.00
_cell.angle_beta   90.00
_cell.angle_gamma   90.00
#
_symmetry.space_group_name_H-M   'P 1'
#
loop_
_entity.id
_entity.type
_entity.pdbx_description
1 polymer ?
#
loop_
_entity_poly.entity_id
_entity_poly.type
_entity_poly.pdbx_seq_one_letter_code
_entity_poly.pdbx_strand_id
1 'polypeptide(L)'
;LGCCSCWEGEALTIDAGNVNNWVIPEELIGQMRSSVILLAPILYRMKKAAVVEPGGCSIGRRPIDIHLYVLQALGVKLHYEWEEHIFAQADYFCGAHLFLKFPSVGATEQAILAAVTANGMTVIDNAAREPEIAELCRMLRGMGAKITGDQTGRIVIEGVKELFESTCEVGADRIVAATCLSAVAVCSGEITLTGVDASHLNGVIEPFEKMGCKIWSDKDTLTAARMDKLMAIPYLKTSPYPGFPTDVQSLIMAVMSFADGQSVVEEGIFEGRFRTAYQLQKMGAAIIIENNQAIIWGSHLIGTKVEAPDLRGGAALAIAGLGADGVTTIFGYDH
;
A
#
# COMPACT_ATOMS: atom_id res chain seq x y z
N LEU A 1 6.39 -20.67 9.12
CA LEU A 1 5.66 -20.66 10.39
C LEU A 1 5.03 -22.03 10.75
N GLY A 2 5.01 -23.02 9.82
CA GLY A 2 4.42 -24.34 10.04
C GLY A 2 2.97 -24.48 9.57
N CYS A 3 2.41 -23.51 8.88
CA CYS A 3 1.11 -23.67 8.19
C CYS A 3 1.26 -24.64 7.01
N CYS A 4 0.22 -25.44 6.77
CA CYS A 4 0.07 -26.19 5.53
C CYS A 4 -0.78 -25.39 4.55
N SER A 5 -0.42 -25.38 3.27
CA SER A 5 -1.21 -24.73 2.23
C SER A 5 -1.41 -25.67 1.04
N CYS A 6 -2.58 -25.59 0.42
CA CYS A 6 -2.95 -26.36 -0.76
C CYS A 6 -3.77 -25.50 -1.73
N TRP A 7 -3.42 -25.56 -3.00
CA TRP A 7 -4.19 -24.96 -4.08
C TRP A 7 -5.15 -25.98 -4.71
N GLU A 8 -6.42 -25.64 -4.80
CA GLU A 8 -7.45 -26.41 -5.52
C GLU A 8 -8.11 -25.49 -6.55
N GLY A 9 -7.63 -25.57 -7.78
CA GLY A 9 -8.02 -24.60 -8.82
C GLY A 9 -7.57 -23.18 -8.46
N GLU A 10 -8.51 -22.27 -8.30
CA GLU A 10 -8.25 -20.87 -7.89
C GLU A 10 -8.35 -20.65 -6.37
N ALA A 11 -8.70 -21.68 -5.61
CA ALA A 11 -8.84 -21.58 -4.16
C ALA A 11 -7.54 -21.99 -3.44
N LEU A 12 -7.06 -21.14 -2.54
CA LEU A 12 -5.96 -21.43 -1.63
C LEU A 12 -6.53 -21.77 -0.24
N THR A 13 -6.29 -22.99 0.21
CA THR A 13 -6.56 -23.42 1.59
C THR A 13 -5.31 -23.27 2.43
N ILE A 14 -5.40 -22.59 3.57
CA ILE A 14 -4.30 -22.47 4.54
C ILE A 14 -4.76 -23.06 5.88
N ASP A 15 -4.11 -24.13 6.30
CA ASP A 15 -4.27 -24.71 7.63
C ASP A 15 -3.17 -24.20 8.57
N ALA A 16 -3.56 -23.37 9.52
CA ALA A 16 -2.68 -22.83 10.55
C ALA A 16 -2.70 -23.63 11.85
N GLY A 17 -3.34 -24.81 11.89
CA GLY A 17 -3.44 -25.65 13.10
C GLY A 17 -2.08 -26.02 13.70
N ASN A 18 -1.10 -26.29 12.87
CA ASN A 18 0.24 -26.75 13.23
C ASN A 18 1.30 -25.63 13.28
N VAL A 19 0.92 -24.37 13.44
CA VAL A 19 1.90 -23.28 13.62
C VAL A 19 2.79 -23.58 14.83
N ASN A 20 4.09 -23.74 14.60
CA ASN A 20 5.07 -24.15 15.59
C ASN A 20 6.36 -23.31 15.58
N ASN A 21 6.50 -22.39 14.62
CA ASN A 21 7.61 -21.46 14.56
C ASN A 21 7.13 -20.03 14.88
N TRP A 22 7.78 -19.42 15.85
CA TRP A 22 7.50 -18.05 16.32
C TRP A 22 8.48 -17.01 15.75
N VAL A 23 9.49 -17.46 14.99
CA VAL A 23 10.46 -16.58 14.31
C VAL A 23 9.99 -16.35 12.88
N ILE A 24 9.80 -15.10 12.50
CA ILE A 24 9.52 -14.73 11.11
C ILE A 24 10.83 -14.81 10.33
N PRO A 25 10.96 -15.70 9.32
CA PRO A 25 12.21 -15.84 8.57
C PRO A 25 12.64 -14.55 7.90
N GLU A 26 13.93 -14.21 7.99
CA GLU A 26 14.52 -13.00 7.39
C GLU A 26 14.28 -12.92 5.88
N GLU A 27 14.42 -14.05 5.20
CA GLU A 27 14.16 -14.15 3.75
C GLU A 27 12.75 -13.69 3.36
N LEU A 28 11.74 -13.97 4.18
CA LEU A 28 10.35 -13.56 3.94
C LEU A 28 10.15 -12.07 4.23
N ILE A 29 10.85 -11.52 5.21
CA ILE A 29 10.77 -10.08 5.53
C ILE A 29 11.37 -9.26 4.40
N GLY A 30 12.48 -9.72 3.82
CA GLY A 30 13.10 -9.10 2.65
C GLY A 30 12.21 -9.09 1.42
N GLN A 31 11.44 -10.17 1.20
CA GLN A 31 10.51 -10.31 0.08
C GLN A 31 9.17 -9.61 0.32
N MET A 32 8.63 -9.72 1.53
CA MET A 32 7.30 -9.23 1.88
C MET A 32 7.35 -8.50 3.23
N ARG A 33 7.54 -7.19 3.19
CA ARG A 33 7.64 -6.36 4.39
C ARG A 33 6.40 -6.42 5.29
N SER A 34 5.21 -6.63 4.73
CA SER A 34 3.98 -6.83 5.50
C SER A 34 4.02 -8.03 6.45
N SER A 35 5.03 -8.91 6.33
CA SER A 35 5.26 -10.00 7.30
C SER A 35 5.37 -9.52 8.74
N VAL A 36 5.75 -8.25 8.98
CA VAL A 36 5.81 -7.64 10.32
C VAL A 36 4.45 -7.67 11.03
N ILE A 37 3.34 -7.55 10.32
CA ILE A 37 2.00 -7.61 10.93
C ILE A 37 1.69 -8.97 11.55
N LEU A 38 2.38 -10.03 11.12
CA LEU A 38 2.23 -11.38 11.70
C LEU A 38 2.71 -11.47 13.15
N LEU A 39 3.47 -10.47 13.65
CA LEU A 39 3.87 -10.44 15.06
C LEU A 39 2.66 -10.53 16.01
N ALA A 40 1.56 -9.83 15.73
CA ALA A 40 0.38 -9.85 16.58
C ALA A 40 -0.28 -11.25 16.67
N PRO A 41 -0.65 -11.92 15.56
CA PRO A 41 -1.24 -13.26 15.65
C PRO A 41 -0.26 -14.32 16.16
N ILE A 42 1.05 -14.23 15.90
CA ILE A 42 2.05 -15.15 16.46
C ILE A 42 2.12 -14.97 17.99
N LEU A 43 2.22 -13.73 18.48
CA LEU A 43 2.23 -13.43 19.91
C LEU A 43 0.97 -13.93 20.61
N TYR A 44 -0.21 -13.75 20.00
CA TYR A 44 -1.45 -14.26 20.56
C TYR A 44 -1.40 -15.79 20.77
N ARG A 45 -0.90 -16.53 19.76
CA ARG A 45 -0.86 -18.00 19.77
C ARG A 45 0.29 -18.56 20.60
N MET A 46 1.49 -18.02 20.46
CA MET A 46 2.72 -18.62 20.97
C MET A 46 3.31 -17.87 22.16
N LYS A 47 2.76 -16.73 22.53
CA LYS A 47 3.20 -15.85 23.63
C LYS A 47 4.59 -15.24 23.42
N LYS A 48 5.22 -15.58 22.33
CA LYS A 48 6.52 -15.04 21.87
C LYS A 48 6.54 -14.95 20.36
N ALA A 49 7.28 -13.97 19.84
CA ALA A 49 7.54 -13.79 18.42
C ALA A 49 8.92 -13.16 18.23
N ALA A 50 9.54 -13.38 17.09
CA ALA A 50 10.77 -12.68 16.71
C ALA A 50 10.72 -12.26 15.26
N VAL A 51 11.37 -11.14 14.98
CA VAL A 51 11.53 -10.57 13.65
C VAL A 51 12.90 -9.93 13.54
N VAL A 52 13.53 -10.03 12.39
CA VAL A 52 14.69 -9.20 12.05
C VAL A 52 14.19 -7.82 11.64
N GLU A 53 14.88 -6.75 12.06
CA GLU A 53 14.50 -5.41 11.62
C GLU A 53 14.61 -5.33 10.09
N PRO A 54 13.51 -5.02 9.38
CA PRO A 54 13.56 -4.96 7.94
C PRO A 54 14.49 -3.85 7.49
N GLY A 55 15.50 -4.16 6.71
CA GLY A 55 16.40 -3.19 6.10
C GLY A 55 15.65 -2.16 5.24
N GLY A 56 16.34 -1.14 4.76
CA GLY A 56 15.82 -0.21 3.78
C GLY A 56 15.47 -0.93 2.48
N CYS A 57 14.47 -0.44 1.76
CA CYS A 57 14.10 -0.93 0.44
C CYS A 57 14.38 0.12 -0.64
N SER A 58 14.14 -0.22 -1.91
CA SER A 58 14.36 0.66 -3.07
C SER A 58 13.67 2.03 -2.95
N ILE A 59 12.57 2.13 -2.20
CA ILE A 59 11.79 3.36 -2.01
C ILE A 59 12.19 4.18 -0.77
N GLY A 60 13.20 3.76 0.01
CA GLY A 60 13.74 4.49 1.17
C GLY A 60 13.70 3.71 2.49
N ARG A 61 13.99 4.42 3.59
CA ARG A 61 13.88 3.85 4.93
C ARG A 61 12.41 3.66 5.30
N ARG A 62 12.10 2.49 5.83
CA ARG A 62 10.75 2.14 6.30
C ARG A 62 10.84 1.55 7.70
N PRO A 63 11.12 2.36 8.73
CA PRO A 63 11.26 1.87 10.10
C PRO A 63 9.97 1.20 10.57
N ILE A 64 10.10 0.22 11.47
CA ILE A 64 8.96 -0.47 12.10
C ILE A 64 8.67 0.05 13.51
N ASP A 65 9.23 1.19 13.86
CA ASP A 65 9.13 1.82 15.16
C ASP A 65 7.69 2.06 15.62
N ILE A 66 6.76 2.40 14.71
CA ILE A 66 5.33 2.55 15.03
C ILE A 66 4.71 1.17 15.35
N HIS A 67 5.09 0.11 14.64
CA HIS A 67 4.66 -1.25 14.94
C HIS A 67 5.10 -1.67 16.35
N LEU A 68 6.36 -1.41 16.67
CA LEU A 68 6.92 -1.75 17.99
C LEU A 68 6.28 -0.93 19.12
N TYR A 69 6.05 0.37 18.89
CA TYR A 69 5.30 1.22 19.81
C TYR A 69 3.91 0.66 20.10
N VAL A 70 3.17 0.26 19.06
CA VAL A 70 1.84 -0.35 19.20
C VAL A 70 1.89 -1.58 20.08
N LEU A 71 2.81 -2.51 19.81
CA LEU A 71 2.96 -3.74 20.59
C LEU A 71 3.31 -3.45 22.05
N GLN A 72 4.27 -2.55 22.30
CA GLN A 72 4.66 -2.16 23.66
C GLN A 72 3.50 -1.55 24.45
N ALA A 73 2.75 -0.64 23.82
CA ALA A 73 1.60 -0.01 24.45
C ALA A 73 0.49 -1.01 24.82
N LEU A 74 0.36 -2.11 24.04
CA LEU A 74 -0.57 -3.21 24.30
C LEU A 74 0.01 -4.26 25.29
N GLY A 75 1.14 -3.97 25.95
CA GLY A 75 1.72 -4.79 27.01
C GLY A 75 2.77 -5.81 26.57
N VAL A 76 3.21 -5.77 25.32
CA VAL A 76 4.28 -6.64 24.83
C VAL A 76 5.64 -6.17 25.35
N LYS A 77 6.44 -7.08 25.87
CA LYS A 77 7.84 -6.86 26.25
C LYS A 77 8.72 -7.08 25.03
N LEU A 78 9.51 -6.06 24.67
CA LEU A 78 10.47 -6.15 23.56
C LEU A 78 11.88 -6.25 24.11
N HIS A 79 12.67 -7.13 23.52
CA HIS A 79 14.10 -7.31 23.79
C HIS A 79 14.85 -7.24 22.46
N TYR A 80 15.98 -6.53 22.45
CA TYR A 80 16.85 -6.42 21.29
C TYR A 80 18.06 -7.31 21.55
N GLU A 81 18.34 -8.23 20.66
CA GLU A 81 19.50 -9.09 20.70
C GLU A 81 20.39 -8.83 19.46
N TRP A 82 21.51 -9.54 19.40
CA TRP A 82 22.52 -9.42 18.36
C TRP A 82 21.92 -9.50 16.94
N GLU A 83 22.53 -8.77 16.00
CA GLU A 83 22.18 -8.81 14.57
C GLU A 83 20.76 -8.30 14.22
N GLU A 84 20.31 -7.20 14.86
CA GLU A 84 19.03 -6.55 14.52
C GLU A 84 17.78 -7.41 14.79
N HIS A 85 17.90 -8.49 15.60
CA HIS A 85 16.77 -9.30 16.00
C HIS A 85 15.97 -8.66 17.11
N ILE A 86 14.65 -8.56 16.89
CA ILE A 86 13.69 -8.04 17.84
C ILE A 86 12.86 -9.21 18.36
N PHE A 87 12.97 -9.48 19.65
CA PHE A 87 12.18 -10.49 20.36
C PHE A 87 11.03 -9.82 21.08
N ALA A 88 9.84 -10.37 20.90
CA ALA A 88 8.62 -9.90 21.51
C ALA A 88 8.01 -11.02 22.38
N GLN A 89 7.53 -10.67 23.57
CA GLN A 89 6.88 -11.60 24.49
C GLN A 89 5.68 -10.97 25.17
N ALA A 90 4.56 -11.68 25.22
CA ALA A 90 3.37 -11.30 25.96
C ALA A 90 2.51 -12.52 26.29
N ASP A 91 2.04 -12.62 27.52
CA ASP A 91 1.07 -13.66 27.89
C ASP A 91 -0.32 -13.33 27.34
N TYR A 92 -0.67 -12.05 27.30
CA TYR A 92 -1.90 -11.48 26.75
C TYR A 92 -1.68 -10.03 26.34
N PHE A 93 -2.55 -9.51 25.50
CA PHE A 93 -2.59 -8.09 25.19
C PHE A 93 -3.51 -7.36 26.17
N CYS A 94 -3.18 -6.11 26.47
CA CYS A 94 -3.99 -5.19 27.28
C CYS A 94 -4.56 -4.08 26.41
N GLY A 95 -5.79 -3.68 26.68
CA GLY A 95 -6.37 -2.50 26.05
C GLY A 95 -5.55 -1.23 26.35
N ALA A 96 -5.40 -0.34 25.38
CA ALA A 96 -4.58 0.86 25.48
C ALA A 96 -5.15 2.03 24.66
N HIS A 97 -4.70 3.24 24.96
CA HIS A 97 -4.91 4.41 24.13
C HIS A 97 -3.64 4.67 23.30
N LEU A 98 -3.74 4.46 22.00
CA LEU A 98 -2.65 4.60 21.03
C LEU A 98 -2.81 5.90 20.25
N PHE A 99 -1.74 6.66 20.10
CA PHE A 99 -1.66 7.78 19.18
C PHE A 99 -0.55 7.49 18.17
N LEU A 100 -0.91 7.23 16.91
CA LEU A 100 0.06 6.98 15.86
C LEU A 100 0.66 8.31 15.38
N LYS A 101 1.98 8.47 15.48
CA LYS A 101 2.67 9.70 15.02
C LYS A 101 2.52 9.95 13.51
N PHE A 102 2.22 8.89 12.76
CA PHE A 102 1.90 8.89 11.34
C PHE A 102 0.80 7.84 11.11
N PRO A 103 -0.21 8.09 10.24
CA PRO A 103 -1.27 7.13 9.94
C PRO A 103 -0.75 5.98 9.07
N SER A 104 0.10 5.15 9.67
CA SER A 104 0.69 3.98 9.02
C SER A 104 -0.33 2.88 8.87
N VAL A 105 -0.55 2.40 7.63
CA VAL A 105 -1.44 1.27 7.32
C VAL A 105 -1.03 0.04 8.12
N GLY A 106 0.21 -0.44 7.95
CA GLY A 106 0.67 -1.66 8.60
C GLY A 106 0.66 -1.58 10.14
N ALA A 107 0.99 -0.41 10.72
CA ALA A 107 0.90 -0.25 12.18
C ALA A 107 -0.55 -0.20 12.68
N THR A 108 -1.49 0.35 11.90
CA THR A 108 -2.93 0.30 12.18
C THR A 108 -3.45 -1.12 12.11
N GLU A 109 -3.10 -1.89 11.07
CA GLU A 109 -3.42 -3.31 10.95
C GLU A 109 -2.91 -4.12 12.15
N GLN A 110 -1.64 -3.91 12.51
CA GLN A 110 -1.03 -4.55 13.67
C GLN A 110 -1.77 -4.23 14.97
N ALA A 111 -2.14 -2.95 15.17
CA ALA A 111 -2.90 -2.51 16.33
C ALA A 111 -4.28 -3.18 16.39
N ILE A 112 -4.99 -3.25 15.27
CA ILE A 112 -6.29 -3.91 15.17
C ILE A 112 -6.17 -5.40 15.49
N LEU A 113 -5.22 -6.11 14.85
CA LEU A 113 -5.02 -7.55 15.04
C LEU A 113 -4.66 -7.91 16.48
N ALA A 114 -3.89 -7.08 17.17
CA ALA A 114 -3.58 -7.30 18.59
C ALA A 114 -4.75 -6.92 19.50
N ALA A 115 -5.44 -5.82 19.22
CA ALA A 115 -6.49 -5.27 20.07
C ALA A 115 -7.76 -6.10 20.08
N VAL A 116 -8.11 -6.81 19.00
CA VAL A 116 -9.34 -7.62 18.94
C VAL A 116 -9.41 -8.71 19.99
N THR A 117 -8.26 -9.15 20.51
CA THR A 117 -8.17 -10.17 21.59
C THR A 117 -7.57 -9.61 22.87
N ALA A 118 -7.38 -8.28 22.98
CA ALA A 118 -6.82 -7.65 24.16
C ALA A 118 -7.81 -7.62 25.33
N ASN A 119 -7.31 -7.68 26.55
CA ASN A 119 -8.13 -7.48 27.74
C ASN A 119 -8.49 -6.00 27.89
N GLY A 120 -9.74 -5.64 27.65
CA GLY A 120 -10.25 -4.28 27.77
C GLY A 120 -10.47 -3.56 26.43
N MET A 121 -10.46 -2.23 26.48
CA MET A 121 -10.74 -1.37 25.34
C MET A 121 -9.44 -0.77 24.78
N THR A 122 -9.31 -0.77 23.48
CA THR A 122 -8.23 -0.08 22.77
C THR A 122 -8.82 1.07 21.93
N VAL A 123 -8.19 2.24 22.01
CA VAL A 123 -8.47 3.38 21.15
C VAL A 123 -7.24 3.68 20.34
N ILE A 124 -7.39 3.78 19.02
CA ILE A 124 -6.32 4.13 18.08
C ILE A 124 -6.65 5.49 17.49
N ASP A 125 -5.93 6.53 17.86
CA ASP A 125 -6.02 7.86 17.28
C ASP A 125 -4.96 8.04 16.18
N ASN A 126 -5.29 8.85 15.18
CA ASN A 126 -4.53 9.02 13.94
C ASN A 126 -4.29 7.70 13.20
N ALA A 127 -5.30 6.83 13.22
CA ALA A 127 -5.31 5.57 12.47
C ALA A 127 -5.32 5.83 10.95
N ALA A 128 -4.77 4.90 10.20
CA ALA A 128 -4.91 4.85 8.75
C ALA A 128 -6.39 4.69 8.36
N ARG A 129 -6.78 5.29 7.24
CA ARG A 129 -8.18 5.34 6.77
C ARG A 129 -8.37 4.68 5.41
N GLU A 130 -7.33 4.04 4.90
CA GLU A 130 -7.34 3.31 3.66
C GLU A 130 -8.48 2.27 3.65
N PRO A 131 -9.12 2.03 2.49
CA PRO A 131 -10.22 1.06 2.35
C PRO A 131 -9.86 -0.32 2.89
N GLU A 132 -8.62 -0.73 2.77
CA GLU A 132 -8.07 -2.00 3.26
C GLU A 132 -8.22 -2.15 4.79
N ILE A 133 -8.13 -1.03 5.53
CA ILE A 133 -8.39 -1.01 6.99
C ILE A 133 -9.87 -1.30 7.30
N ALA A 134 -10.77 -0.68 6.53
CA ALA A 134 -12.21 -0.93 6.68
C ALA A 134 -12.58 -2.37 6.32
N GLU A 135 -11.93 -2.96 5.32
CA GLU A 135 -12.11 -4.36 4.93
C GLU A 135 -11.63 -5.32 6.02
N LEU A 136 -10.44 -5.10 6.57
CA LEU A 136 -9.94 -5.87 7.72
C LEU A 136 -10.91 -5.79 8.90
N CYS A 137 -11.40 -4.59 9.23
CA CYS A 137 -12.38 -4.42 10.30
C CYS A 137 -13.71 -5.11 10.01
N ARG A 138 -14.17 -5.09 8.75
CA ARG A 138 -15.38 -5.79 8.30
C ARG A 138 -15.25 -7.31 8.48
N MET A 139 -14.12 -7.88 8.05
CA MET A 139 -13.82 -9.31 8.24
C MET A 139 -13.82 -9.67 9.72
N LEU A 140 -13.10 -8.92 10.56
CA LEU A 140 -13.00 -9.18 11.99
C LEU A 140 -14.35 -9.02 12.71
N ARG A 141 -15.19 -8.05 12.33
CA ARG A 141 -16.58 -7.92 12.83
C ARG A 141 -17.41 -9.13 12.45
N GLY A 142 -17.28 -9.65 11.24
CA GLY A 142 -17.89 -10.92 10.84
C GLY A 142 -17.46 -12.09 11.73
N MET A 143 -16.23 -12.08 12.22
CA MET A 143 -15.69 -13.04 13.16
C MET A 143 -16.10 -12.79 14.63
N GLY A 144 -16.91 -11.75 14.90
CA GLY A 144 -17.40 -11.41 16.25
C GLY A 144 -16.60 -10.33 16.98
N ALA A 145 -15.61 -9.70 16.34
CA ALA A 145 -14.89 -8.58 16.93
C ALA A 145 -15.78 -7.33 17.07
N LYS A 146 -15.53 -6.54 18.11
CA LYS A 146 -16.26 -5.29 18.40
C LYS A 146 -15.40 -4.11 18.01
N ILE A 147 -15.56 -3.61 16.79
CA ILE A 147 -14.75 -2.54 16.18
C ILE A 147 -15.68 -1.44 15.66
N THR A 148 -15.34 -0.18 15.92
CA THR A 148 -16.04 1.00 15.39
C THR A 148 -15.03 2.08 14.98
N GLY A 149 -15.43 2.97 14.04
CA GLY A 149 -14.63 4.13 13.64
C GLY A 149 -13.59 3.86 12.54
N ASP A 150 -13.59 2.72 11.90
CA ASP A 150 -12.61 2.25 10.90
C ASP A 150 -12.53 3.09 9.61
N GLN A 151 -13.49 3.98 9.35
CA GLN A 151 -13.43 4.94 8.24
C GLN A 151 -13.02 6.34 8.70
N THR A 152 -12.61 6.47 9.95
CA THR A 152 -12.17 7.73 10.55
C THR A 152 -10.73 7.61 11.04
N GLY A 153 -10.13 8.72 11.45
CA GLY A 153 -8.81 8.68 12.10
C GLY A 153 -8.83 8.12 13.52
N ARG A 154 -9.98 7.62 14.02
CA ARG A 154 -10.13 7.09 15.37
C ARG A 154 -10.88 5.77 15.37
N ILE A 155 -10.18 4.68 15.68
CA ILE A 155 -10.74 3.33 15.77
C ILE A 155 -10.86 2.94 17.25
N VAL A 156 -12.01 2.39 17.63
CA VAL A 156 -12.27 1.90 18.99
C VAL A 156 -12.57 0.40 18.92
N ILE A 157 -11.87 -0.39 19.73
CA ILE A 157 -11.94 -1.84 19.76
C ILE A 157 -12.16 -2.30 21.19
N GLU A 158 -13.24 -3.04 21.44
CA GLU A 158 -13.44 -3.79 22.67
C GLU A 158 -12.98 -5.23 22.44
N GLY A 159 -11.95 -5.66 23.17
CA GLY A 159 -11.38 -6.99 23.01
C GLY A 159 -12.37 -8.10 23.33
N VAL A 160 -12.32 -9.19 22.57
CA VAL A 160 -13.17 -10.38 22.73
C VAL A 160 -12.33 -11.60 23.12
N LYS A 161 -12.97 -12.57 23.77
CA LYS A 161 -12.26 -13.80 24.22
C LYS A 161 -11.87 -14.72 23.08
N GLU A 162 -12.69 -14.77 22.04
CA GLU A 162 -12.52 -15.64 20.88
C GLU A 162 -13.14 -15.02 19.63
N LEU A 163 -12.63 -15.43 18.48
CA LEU A 163 -13.15 -15.10 17.16
C LEU A 163 -13.71 -16.37 16.52
N PHE A 164 -14.74 -16.22 15.69
CA PHE A 164 -15.47 -17.31 15.07
C PHE A 164 -15.20 -17.36 13.56
N GLU A 165 -15.67 -18.41 12.90
CA GLU A 165 -15.63 -18.51 11.44
C GLU A 165 -16.44 -17.39 10.78
N SER A 166 -15.99 -16.93 9.64
CA SER A 166 -16.66 -15.90 8.87
C SER A 166 -16.30 -16.02 7.39
N THR A 167 -17.19 -15.52 6.55
CA THR A 167 -16.94 -15.32 5.11
C THR A 167 -16.81 -13.83 4.84
N CYS A 168 -15.80 -13.46 4.06
CA CYS A 168 -15.55 -12.08 3.66
C CYS A 168 -15.19 -12.04 2.18
N GLU A 169 -15.74 -11.08 1.46
CA GLU A 169 -15.35 -10.75 0.10
C GLU A 169 -14.21 -9.74 0.15
N VAL A 170 -13.13 -9.99 -0.58
CA VAL A 170 -12.00 -9.07 -0.72
C VAL A 170 -12.31 -8.07 -1.83
N GLY A 171 -12.18 -6.79 -1.54
CA GLY A 171 -12.42 -5.72 -2.50
C GLY A 171 -11.37 -5.66 -3.61
N ALA A 172 -11.68 -4.89 -4.66
CA ALA A 172 -10.76 -4.67 -5.76
C ALA A 172 -9.54 -3.84 -5.33
N ASP A 173 -8.39 -4.12 -5.93
CA ASP A 173 -7.17 -3.34 -5.74
C ASP A 173 -7.28 -1.97 -6.45
N ARG A 174 -7.44 -0.90 -5.65
CA ARG A 174 -7.53 0.48 -6.14
C ARG A 174 -6.25 0.96 -6.85
N ILE A 175 -5.09 0.37 -6.55
CA ILE A 175 -3.83 0.74 -7.21
C ILE A 175 -3.74 0.10 -8.59
N VAL A 176 -4.27 -1.12 -8.77
CA VAL A 176 -4.46 -1.72 -10.09
C VAL A 176 -5.44 -0.90 -10.92
N ALA A 177 -6.55 -0.44 -10.35
CA ALA A 177 -7.48 0.44 -11.04
C ALA A 177 -6.80 1.76 -11.47
N ALA A 178 -6.02 2.41 -10.58
CA ALA A 178 -5.24 3.60 -10.91
C ALA A 178 -4.20 3.35 -12.04
N THR A 179 -3.63 2.14 -12.11
CA THR A 179 -2.73 1.75 -13.20
C THR A 179 -3.47 1.69 -14.53
N CYS A 180 -4.68 1.14 -14.55
CA CYS A 180 -5.53 1.13 -15.76
C CYS A 180 -5.95 2.56 -16.18
N LEU A 181 -6.28 3.43 -15.22
CA LEU A 181 -6.55 4.84 -15.50
C LEU A 181 -5.33 5.53 -16.14
N SER A 182 -4.13 5.22 -15.65
CA SER A 182 -2.89 5.73 -16.22
C SER A 182 -2.66 5.28 -17.67
N ALA A 183 -3.02 4.03 -18.00
CA ALA A 183 -2.95 3.52 -19.36
C ALA A 183 -3.87 4.29 -20.31
N VAL A 184 -5.13 4.51 -19.92
CA VAL A 184 -6.08 5.32 -20.72
C VAL A 184 -5.60 6.74 -20.89
N ALA A 185 -5.06 7.35 -19.81
CA ALA A 185 -4.53 8.69 -19.87
C ALA A 185 -3.38 8.83 -20.87
N VAL A 186 -2.52 7.83 -21.02
CA VAL A 186 -1.40 7.84 -21.96
C VAL A 186 -1.83 7.44 -23.39
N CYS A 187 -2.60 6.35 -23.53
CA CYS A 187 -2.91 5.76 -24.84
C CYS A 187 -4.11 6.37 -25.55
N SER A 188 -4.95 7.17 -24.89
CA SER A 188 -6.29 7.55 -25.34
C SER A 188 -7.25 6.35 -25.42
N GLY A 189 -8.52 6.60 -25.74
CA GLY A 189 -9.55 5.58 -25.80
C GLY A 189 -10.39 5.52 -24.53
N GLU A 190 -11.02 4.36 -24.29
CA GLU A 190 -11.94 4.13 -23.18
C GLU A 190 -11.71 2.75 -22.57
N ILE A 191 -11.84 2.66 -21.24
CA ILE A 191 -11.84 1.41 -20.50
C ILE A 191 -12.95 1.41 -19.45
N THR A 192 -13.59 0.27 -19.25
CA THR A 192 -14.51 0.02 -18.13
C THR A 192 -13.93 -1.07 -17.24
N LEU A 193 -13.75 -0.73 -15.96
CA LEU A 193 -13.31 -1.63 -14.90
C LEU A 193 -14.54 -2.11 -14.11
N THR A 194 -14.66 -3.41 -13.87
CA THR A 194 -15.73 -4.01 -13.08
C THR A 194 -15.25 -4.44 -11.70
N GLY A 195 -16.15 -4.46 -10.72
CA GLY A 195 -15.84 -4.80 -9.33
C GLY A 195 -15.10 -3.70 -8.58
N VAL A 196 -15.09 -2.45 -9.08
CA VAL A 196 -14.35 -1.33 -8.52
C VAL A 196 -15.28 -0.36 -7.79
N ASP A 197 -15.01 -0.09 -6.51
CA ASP A 197 -15.65 1.01 -5.78
C ASP A 197 -14.92 2.32 -6.08
N ALA A 198 -15.55 3.20 -6.86
CA ALA A 198 -14.99 4.50 -7.24
C ALA A 198 -14.70 5.40 -6.03
N SER A 199 -15.43 5.24 -4.92
CA SER A 199 -15.20 6.02 -3.69
C SER A 199 -13.81 5.79 -3.08
N HIS A 200 -13.21 4.64 -3.34
CA HIS A 200 -11.86 4.30 -2.92
C HIS A 200 -10.76 5.04 -3.71
N LEU A 201 -11.13 5.65 -4.83
CA LEU A 201 -10.24 6.31 -5.79
C LEU A 201 -10.38 7.84 -5.82
N ASN A 202 -11.18 8.45 -4.95
CA ASN A 202 -11.46 9.90 -5.00
C ASN A 202 -10.17 10.76 -5.09
N GLY A 203 -9.14 10.44 -4.32
CA GLY A 203 -7.86 11.13 -4.37
C GLY A 203 -7.08 10.95 -5.67
N VAL A 204 -7.41 9.91 -6.46
CA VAL A 204 -6.79 9.60 -7.76
C VAL A 204 -7.60 10.18 -8.92
N ILE A 205 -8.93 10.04 -8.90
CA ILE A 205 -9.83 10.46 -9.98
C ILE A 205 -9.66 11.94 -10.28
N GLU A 206 -9.69 12.81 -9.26
CA GLU A 206 -9.62 14.25 -9.43
C GLU A 206 -8.38 14.73 -10.23
N PRO A 207 -7.13 14.27 -9.96
CA PRO A 207 -5.99 14.60 -10.80
C PRO A 207 -6.15 14.18 -12.26
N PHE A 208 -6.66 12.96 -12.53
CA PHE A 208 -6.85 12.50 -13.90
C PHE A 208 -7.91 13.31 -14.66
N GLU A 209 -8.99 13.71 -13.99
CA GLU A 209 -10.01 14.61 -14.59
C GLU A 209 -9.42 15.98 -14.92
N LYS A 210 -8.59 16.55 -14.03
CA LYS A 210 -7.88 17.81 -14.28
C LYS A 210 -6.90 17.70 -15.45
N MET A 211 -6.38 16.50 -15.71
CA MET A 211 -5.52 16.24 -16.87
C MET A 211 -6.30 16.03 -18.18
N GLY A 212 -7.65 16.02 -18.14
CA GLY A 212 -8.50 15.90 -19.32
C GLY A 212 -9.12 14.52 -19.54
N CYS A 213 -8.98 13.60 -18.59
CA CYS A 213 -9.74 12.35 -18.61
C CYS A 213 -11.17 12.59 -18.18
N LYS A 214 -12.11 11.87 -18.79
CA LYS A 214 -13.51 11.79 -18.35
C LYS A 214 -13.67 10.51 -17.58
N ILE A 215 -14.13 10.59 -16.32
CA ILE A 215 -14.26 9.42 -15.44
C ILE A 215 -15.67 9.43 -14.85
N TRP A 216 -16.35 8.30 -14.93
CA TRP A 216 -17.69 8.12 -14.34
C TRP A 216 -17.84 6.69 -13.80
N SER A 217 -18.72 6.53 -12.84
CA SER A 217 -19.00 5.25 -12.22
C SER A 217 -20.48 4.94 -12.17
N ASP A 218 -20.83 3.67 -12.27
CA ASP A 218 -22.17 3.14 -12.02
C ASP A 218 -22.04 1.85 -11.20
N LYS A 219 -22.60 1.87 -9.97
CA LYS A 219 -22.54 0.78 -8.99
C LYS A 219 -21.09 0.34 -8.72
N ASP A 220 -20.72 -0.83 -9.25
CA ASP A 220 -19.41 -1.48 -9.10
C ASP A 220 -18.53 -1.35 -10.35
N THR A 221 -18.85 -0.41 -11.22
CA THR A 221 -18.05 -0.14 -12.43
C THR A 221 -17.46 1.25 -12.41
N LEU A 222 -16.24 1.36 -12.95
CA LEU A 222 -15.55 2.63 -13.17
C LEU A 222 -15.15 2.70 -14.64
N THR A 223 -15.66 3.69 -15.35
CA THR A 223 -15.29 3.93 -16.75
C THR A 223 -14.44 5.17 -16.87
N ALA A 224 -13.37 5.09 -17.61
CA ALA A 224 -12.49 6.21 -17.91
C ALA A 224 -12.26 6.33 -19.41
N ALA A 225 -12.28 7.55 -19.92
CA ALA A 225 -12.01 7.86 -21.33
C ALA A 225 -11.14 9.10 -21.46
N ARG A 226 -10.25 9.09 -22.44
CA ARG A 226 -9.51 10.28 -22.88
C ARG A 226 -9.54 10.38 -24.41
N MET A 227 -10.08 11.47 -24.91
CA MET A 227 -10.18 11.73 -26.36
C MET A 227 -9.36 12.96 -26.78
N ASP A 228 -9.15 13.90 -25.85
CA ASP A 228 -8.47 15.15 -26.09
C ASP A 228 -7.01 15.11 -25.63
N LYS A 229 -6.31 16.24 -25.80
CA LYS A 229 -4.95 16.41 -25.29
C LYS A 229 -4.89 16.22 -23.77
N LEU A 230 -3.84 15.54 -23.31
CA LEU A 230 -3.51 15.44 -21.91
C LEU A 230 -2.89 16.76 -21.43
N MET A 231 -3.44 17.35 -20.37
CA MET A 231 -3.03 18.64 -19.84
C MET A 231 -2.21 18.47 -18.56
N ALA A 232 -1.21 19.32 -18.38
CA ALA A 232 -0.45 19.37 -17.15
C ALA A 232 -1.30 19.87 -15.96
N ILE A 233 -1.02 19.37 -14.77
CA ILE A 233 -1.53 19.92 -13.51
C ILE A 233 -0.39 20.60 -12.77
N PRO A 234 -0.55 21.85 -12.30
CA PRO A 234 0.55 22.65 -11.77
C PRO A 234 1.25 22.01 -10.57
N TYR A 235 0.48 21.31 -9.73
CA TYR A 235 1.00 20.74 -8.49
C TYR A 235 0.17 19.57 -7.99
N LEU A 236 0.84 18.51 -7.58
CA LEU A 236 0.26 17.32 -6.94
C LEU A 236 1.18 16.86 -5.79
N LYS A 237 0.58 16.56 -4.63
CA LYS A 237 1.32 16.06 -3.47
C LYS A 237 0.79 14.71 -3.04
N THR A 238 1.69 13.75 -2.79
CA THR A 238 1.33 12.48 -2.16
C THR A 238 1.05 12.68 -0.68
N SER A 239 0.02 12.01 -0.18
CA SER A 239 -0.37 12.07 1.24
C SER A 239 -1.16 10.83 1.63
N PRO A 240 -1.27 10.52 2.94
CA PRO A 240 -2.12 9.44 3.41
C PRO A 240 -3.56 9.58 2.93
N TYR A 241 -4.24 8.46 2.81
CA TYR A 241 -5.65 8.41 2.39
C TYR A 241 -6.54 9.34 3.27
N PRO A 242 -7.47 10.11 2.64
CA PRO A 242 -7.95 10.05 1.27
C PRO A 242 -7.18 10.94 0.26
N GLY A 243 -5.97 11.35 0.58
CA GLY A 243 -5.14 12.10 -0.35
C GLY A 243 -4.59 11.23 -1.50
N PHE A 244 -3.75 11.84 -2.36
CA PHE A 244 -3.16 11.14 -3.49
C PHE A 244 -2.15 10.09 -3.00
N PRO A 245 -2.34 8.79 -3.32
CA PRO A 245 -1.50 7.73 -2.75
C PRO A 245 -0.10 7.71 -3.36
N THR A 246 0.91 7.52 -2.52
CA THR A 246 2.31 7.38 -2.95
C THR A 246 2.51 6.20 -3.92
N ASP A 247 1.66 5.16 -3.85
CA ASP A 247 1.73 4.02 -4.78
C ASP A 247 1.33 4.36 -6.22
N VAL A 248 0.68 5.51 -6.44
CA VAL A 248 0.34 6.02 -7.78
C VAL A 248 1.33 7.10 -8.23
N GLN A 249 2.28 7.51 -7.38
CA GLN A 249 3.21 8.59 -7.66
C GLN A 249 4.07 8.33 -8.93
N SER A 250 4.66 7.14 -9.06
CA SER A 250 5.45 6.79 -10.25
C SER A 250 4.60 6.74 -11.52
N LEU A 251 3.35 6.24 -11.40
CA LEU A 251 2.39 6.17 -12.51
C LEU A 251 2.02 7.57 -13.01
N ILE A 252 1.66 8.47 -12.09
CA ILE A 252 1.27 9.84 -12.49
C ILE A 252 2.44 10.62 -13.08
N MET A 253 3.69 10.39 -12.64
CA MET A 253 4.88 10.96 -13.28
C MET A 253 5.01 10.50 -14.74
N ALA A 254 4.77 9.21 -15.02
CA ALA A 254 4.77 8.70 -16.38
C ALA A 254 3.68 9.40 -17.22
N VAL A 255 2.46 9.52 -16.69
CA VAL A 255 1.34 10.22 -17.36
C VAL A 255 1.69 11.69 -17.62
N MET A 256 2.21 12.40 -16.62
CA MET A 256 2.60 13.82 -16.74
C MET A 256 3.71 14.05 -17.79
N SER A 257 4.54 13.04 -18.06
CA SER A 257 5.57 13.12 -19.11
C SER A 257 4.98 13.24 -20.51
N PHE A 258 3.69 12.95 -20.72
CA PHE A 258 2.96 13.13 -21.98
C PHE A 258 2.03 14.36 -21.98
N ALA A 259 1.89 15.05 -20.84
CA ALA A 259 0.94 16.15 -20.68
C ALA A 259 1.49 17.46 -21.24
N ASP A 260 0.62 18.25 -21.91
CA ASP A 260 0.99 19.56 -22.44
C ASP A 260 1.13 20.56 -21.27
N GLY A 261 2.35 21.08 -21.07
CA GLY A 261 2.71 22.03 -20.02
C GLY A 261 3.68 21.48 -18.98
N GLN A 262 3.73 22.14 -17.82
CA GLN A 262 4.61 21.80 -16.70
C GLN A 262 3.77 21.29 -15.52
N SER A 263 4.20 20.17 -14.93
CA SER A 263 3.64 19.61 -13.71
C SER A 263 4.69 19.51 -12.60
N VAL A 264 4.26 19.57 -11.34
CA VAL A 264 5.13 19.32 -10.18
C VAL A 264 4.48 18.24 -9.33
N VAL A 265 5.26 17.21 -9.00
CA VAL A 265 4.88 16.16 -8.04
C VAL A 265 5.74 16.27 -6.80
N GLU A 266 5.13 16.46 -5.64
CA GLU A 266 5.80 16.39 -4.34
C GLU A 266 5.54 15.04 -3.67
N GLU A 267 6.61 14.32 -3.33
CA GLU A 267 6.52 13.06 -2.58
C GLU A 267 6.66 13.33 -1.08
N GLY A 268 5.60 13.10 -0.34
CA GLY A 268 5.53 13.37 1.10
C GLY A 268 5.71 12.16 2.00
N ILE A 269 5.84 10.94 1.42
CA ILE A 269 5.81 9.67 2.18
C ILE A 269 7.16 8.94 2.12
N PHE A 270 7.74 8.76 0.91
CA PHE A 270 8.94 7.96 0.71
C PHE A 270 10.03 8.68 -0.08
N GLU A 271 11.21 8.77 0.50
CA GLU A 271 12.38 9.50 -0.02
C GLU A 271 12.87 8.96 -1.39
N GLY A 272 12.78 7.65 -1.61
CA GLY A 272 13.35 6.98 -2.78
C GLY A 272 12.41 6.80 -3.97
N ARG A 273 11.16 7.29 -3.93
CA ARG A 273 10.16 7.07 -4.99
C ARG A 273 10.55 7.69 -6.35
N PHE A 274 11.43 8.67 -6.37
CA PHE A 274 11.87 9.31 -7.63
C PHE A 274 12.89 8.50 -8.44
N ARG A 275 13.30 7.31 -8.01
CA ARG A 275 14.18 6.44 -8.82
C ARG A 275 13.61 6.13 -10.21
N THR A 276 12.28 6.05 -10.33
CA THR A 276 11.59 5.87 -11.62
C THR A 276 11.85 7.03 -12.58
N ALA A 277 12.02 8.26 -12.09
CA ALA A 277 12.29 9.43 -12.92
C ALA A 277 13.57 9.25 -13.78
N TYR A 278 14.63 8.67 -13.20
CA TYR A 278 15.88 8.43 -13.95
C TYR A 278 15.69 7.44 -15.10
N GLN A 279 14.77 6.50 -14.97
CA GLN A 279 14.45 5.56 -16.04
C GLN A 279 13.55 6.22 -17.12
N LEU A 280 12.59 7.06 -16.70
CA LEU A 280 11.79 7.87 -17.64
C LEU A 280 12.68 8.86 -18.42
N GLN A 281 13.69 9.46 -17.79
CA GLN A 281 14.67 10.31 -18.47
C GLN A 281 15.43 9.56 -19.57
N LYS A 282 15.76 8.26 -19.38
CA LYS A 282 16.35 7.43 -20.45
C LYS A 282 15.42 7.27 -21.66
N MET A 283 14.11 7.33 -21.43
CA MET A 283 13.09 7.32 -22.47
C MET A 283 12.87 8.70 -23.12
N GLY A 284 13.57 9.75 -22.65
CA GLY A 284 13.45 11.11 -23.16
C GLY A 284 12.54 12.04 -22.36
N ALA A 285 12.04 11.60 -21.19
CA ALA A 285 11.23 12.48 -20.35
C ALA A 285 12.04 13.66 -19.80
N ALA A 286 11.48 14.86 -19.90
CA ALA A 286 12.05 16.08 -19.34
C ALA A 286 11.61 16.20 -17.86
N ILE A 287 12.40 15.66 -16.95
CA ILE A 287 12.13 15.64 -15.50
C ILE A 287 13.36 16.21 -14.77
N ILE A 288 13.12 17.08 -13.80
CA ILE A 288 14.13 17.57 -12.85
C ILE A 288 13.69 17.18 -11.46
N ILE A 289 14.59 16.59 -10.66
CA ILE A 289 14.34 16.26 -9.26
C ILE A 289 15.04 17.28 -8.38
N GLU A 290 14.25 17.92 -7.51
CA GLU A 290 14.73 18.89 -6.52
C GLU A 290 14.16 18.50 -5.14
N ASN A 291 15.02 18.03 -4.25
CA ASN A 291 14.62 17.54 -2.93
C ASN A 291 13.55 16.44 -3.02
N ASN A 292 12.34 16.72 -2.52
CA ASN A 292 11.18 15.82 -2.56
C ASN A 292 10.18 16.17 -3.67
N GLN A 293 10.61 16.90 -4.71
CA GLN A 293 9.76 17.30 -5.82
C GLN A 293 10.36 16.84 -7.16
N ALA A 294 9.48 16.42 -8.07
CA ALA A 294 9.78 16.22 -9.49
C ALA A 294 9.07 17.30 -10.31
N ILE A 295 9.82 18.06 -11.09
CA ILE A 295 9.31 19.02 -12.07
C ILE A 295 9.34 18.31 -13.42
N ILE A 296 8.20 18.23 -14.08
CA ILE A 296 7.98 17.40 -15.27
C ILE A 296 7.39 18.24 -16.38
N TRP A 297 7.97 18.17 -17.57
CA TRP A 297 7.42 18.79 -18.78
C TRP A 297 7.00 17.71 -19.76
N GLY A 298 5.92 17.98 -20.49
CA GLY A 298 5.47 17.14 -21.58
C GLY A 298 6.60 16.92 -22.59
N SER A 299 6.80 15.69 -23.00
CA SER A 299 7.94 15.25 -23.80
C SER A 299 7.50 14.19 -24.81
N HIS A 300 8.30 14.02 -25.84
CA HIS A 300 8.17 12.90 -26.76
C HIS A 300 9.06 11.75 -26.27
N LEU A 301 8.43 10.68 -25.79
CA LEU A 301 9.15 9.53 -25.26
C LEU A 301 9.49 8.53 -26.36
N ILE A 302 10.67 7.93 -26.26
CA ILE A 302 11.17 6.92 -27.20
C ILE A 302 11.45 5.63 -26.42
N GLY A 303 10.98 4.51 -26.97
CA GLY A 303 11.21 3.18 -26.42
C GLY A 303 12.70 2.85 -26.32
N THR A 304 13.11 2.36 -25.17
CA THR A 304 14.51 2.00 -24.89
C THR A 304 14.58 0.89 -23.82
N LYS A 305 15.79 0.49 -23.47
CA LYS A 305 16.04 -0.46 -22.38
C LYS A 305 16.04 0.28 -21.06
N VAL A 306 15.14 -0.10 -20.14
CA VAL A 306 14.99 0.46 -18.81
C VAL A 306 14.93 -0.65 -17.76
N GLU A 307 15.18 -0.29 -16.51
CA GLU A 307 15.17 -1.21 -15.38
C GLU A 307 14.12 -0.77 -14.36
N ALA A 308 13.25 -1.68 -13.93
CA ALA A 308 12.27 -1.43 -12.90
C ALA A 308 12.97 -1.22 -11.54
N PRO A 309 12.88 -0.04 -10.92
CA PRO A 309 13.52 0.20 -9.63
C PRO A 309 12.77 -0.46 -8.46
N ASP A 310 11.50 -0.71 -8.64
CA ASP A 310 10.54 -1.34 -7.74
C ASP A 310 9.26 -1.70 -8.51
N LEU A 311 8.32 -2.40 -7.84
CA LEU A 311 7.04 -2.82 -8.41
C LEU A 311 6.26 -1.67 -9.08
N ARG A 312 6.13 -0.51 -8.42
CA ARG A 312 5.36 0.64 -8.91
C ARG A 312 6.09 1.38 -10.04
N GLY A 313 7.43 1.43 -9.94
CA GLY A 313 8.28 1.94 -11.00
C GLY A 313 8.21 1.07 -12.25
N GLY A 314 8.18 -0.24 -12.12
CA GLY A 314 7.99 -1.18 -13.23
C GLY A 314 6.67 -0.94 -13.96
N ALA A 315 5.56 -0.82 -13.21
CA ALA A 315 4.25 -0.49 -13.78
C ALA A 315 4.27 0.87 -14.50
N ALA A 316 4.88 1.90 -13.90
CA ALA A 316 5.00 3.22 -14.51
C ALA A 316 5.80 3.19 -15.83
N LEU A 317 6.87 2.40 -15.89
CA LEU A 317 7.67 2.23 -17.13
C LEU A 317 6.88 1.47 -18.21
N ALA A 318 6.03 0.51 -17.82
CA ALA A 318 5.12 -0.16 -18.76
C ALA A 318 4.12 0.85 -19.34
N ILE A 319 3.50 1.70 -18.51
CA ILE A 319 2.61 2.77 -18.96
C ILE A 319 3.34 3.75 -19.89
N ALA A 320 4.55 4.19 -19.54
CA ALA A 320 5.35 5.06 -20.38
C ALA A 320 5.69 4.38 -21.73
N GLY A 321 6.00 3.08 -21.71
CA GLY A 321 6.27 2.28 -22.89
C GLY A 321 5.08 2.14 -23.85
N LEU A 322 3.87 2.16 -23.33
CA LEU A 322 2.64 2.13 -24.16
C LEU A 322 2.47 3.41 -25.00
N GLY A 323 2.90 4.55 -24.48
CA GLY A 323 2.81 5.85 -25.18
C GLY A 323 4.08 6.26 -25.92
N ALA A 324 5.19 5.56 -25.76
CA ALA A 324 6.46 5.87 -26.38
C ALA A 324 6.55 5.33 -27.83
N ASP A 325 7.28 6.02 -28.68
CA ASP A 325 7.59 5.54 -30.01
C ASP A 325 8.64 4.42 -29.98
N GLY A 326 8.40 3.33 -30.72
CA GLY A 326 9.35 2.21 -30.83
C GLY A 326 9.11 1.12 -29.77
N VAL A 327 10.17 0.44 -29.35
CA VAL A 327 10.10 -0.71 -28.44
C VAL A 327 10.76 -0.40 -27.10
N THR A 328 10.00 -0.56 -26.02
CA THR A 328 10.51 -0.47 -24.65
C THR A 328 10.77 -1.87 -24.10
N THR A 329 11.95 -2.12 -23.58
CA THR A 329 12.32 -3.36 -22.88
C THR A 329 12.55 -3.06 -21.41
N ILE A 330 11.80 -3.72 -20.53
CA ILE A 330 11.86 -3.51 -19.08
C ILE A 330 12.53 -4.73 -18.44
N PHE A 331 13.58 -4.50 -17.68
CA PHE A 331 14.30 -5.50 -16.88
C PHE A 331 13.94 -5.35 -15.39
N GLY A 332 14.21 -6.38 -14.59
CA GLY A 332 14.03 -6.34 -13.13
C GLY A 332 12.56 -6.19 -12.73
N TYR A 333 11.65 -6.90 -13.39
CA TYR A 333 10.21 -6.85 -13.10
C TYR A 333 9.76 -7.93 -12.09
N ASP A 334 10.67 -8.72 -11.57
CA ASP A 334 10.41 -9.83 -10.63
C ASP A 334 10.37 -9.33 -9.15
N HIS A 335 9.61 -8.25 -8.89
CA HIS A 335 9.50 -7.64 -7.55
C HIS A 335 8.35 -8.18 -6.73
#